data_1e6aa09a5a85d7dcf8bae35dbab74381
#
_entry.id   1e6aa09a5a85d7dcf8bae35dbab74381
#
_cell.length_a   1.000
_cell.length_b   1.000
_cell.length_c   1.000
_cell.angle_alpha   90.00
_cell.angle_beta   90.00
_cell.angle_gamma   90.00
#
_symmetry.space_group_name_H-M   'P 1'
#
loop_
_entity.id
_entity.type
_entity.pdbx_description
1 polymer ?
#
loop_
_entity_poly.entity_id
_entity_poly.type
_entity_poly.pdbx_seq_one_letter_code
_entity_poly.pdbx_strand_id
1 'polypeptide(L)'
;MDTSVYLARLLGPVLAIAGIGILISPNAYLAMAGGMMNDAPLMYLATIMGLIGGLALLQAHNIWVADWRVVITILAWLTVIESAVWLLFPSAMRRLWAPLLSEPLLLVSAAIVLVAAAILCFFGYIANTRTGARS
;
A
#
# COMPACT_ATOMS: atom_id res chain seq x y z
N MET A 1 7.78 20.66 -7.94
CA MET A 1 7.18 19.90 -6.83
C MET A 1 8.15 18.79 -6.44
N ASP A 2 8.42 18.64 -5.15
CA ASP A 2 9.27 17.56 -4.65
C ASP A 2 8.62 16.19 -4.94
N THR A 3 9.42 15.20 -5.33
CA THR A 3 8.96 13.85 -5.64
C THR A 3 8.21 13.24 -4.46
N SER A 4 8.68 13.46 -3.23
CA SER A 4 8.01 12.98 -2.01
C SER A 4 6.59 13.52 -1.88
N VAL A 5 6.40 14.79 -2.17
CA VAL A 5 5.09 15.47 -2.10
C VAL A 5 4.16 14.95 -3.19
N TYR A 6 4.68 14.77 -4.39
CA TYR A 6 3.91 14.21 -5.50
C TYR A 6 3.40 12.80 -5.15
N LEU A 7 4.29 11.95 -4.66
CA LEU A 7 3.94 10.58 -4.26
C LEU A 7 2.95 10.57 -3.08
N ALA A 8 3.12 11.45 -2.11
CA ALA A 8 2.18 11.57 -1.00
C ALA A 8 0.77 11.99 -1.47
N ARG A 9 0.70 12.91 -2.43
CA ARG A 9 -0.56 13.35 -3.03
C ARG A 9 -1.22 12.28 -3.88
N LEU A 10 -0.44 11.38 -4.45
CA LEU A 10 -0.94 10.27 -5.24
C LEU A 10 -1.38 9.10 -4.35
N LEU A 11 -0.51 8.67 -3.45
CA LEU A 11 -0.73 7.49 -2.61
C LEU A 11 -1.74 7.75 -1.49
N GLY A 12 -1.74 8.95 -0.92
CA GLY A 12 -2.63 9.30 0.19
C GLY A 12 -4.11 9.03 -0.11
N PRO A 13 -4.67 9.62 -1.15
CA PRO A 13 -6.06 9.39 -1.52
C PRO A 13 -6.36 7.95 -1.91
N VAL A 14 -5.44 7.28 -2.61
CA VAL A 14 -5.60 5.86 -3.01
C VAL A 14 -5.71 4.98 -1.76
N LEU A 15 -4.81 5.14 -0.82
CA LEU A 15 -4.83 4.38 0.44
C LEU A 15 -6.05 4.74 1.30
N ALA A 16 -6.43 6.01 1.34
CA ALA A 16 -7.61 6.46 2.08
C ALA A 16 -8.89 5.82 1.55
N ILE A 17 -9.08 5.84 0.24
CA ILE A 17 -10.25 5.24 -0.40
C ILE A 17 -10.27 3.73 -0.19
N ALA A 18 -9.12 3.07 -0.36
CA ALA A 18 -8.99 1.62 -0.15
C ALA A 18 -9.31 1.25 1.31
N GLY A 19 -8.74 1.96 2.28
CA GLY A 19 -8.98 1.72 3.69
C GLY A 19 -10.43 1.94 4.10
N ILE A 20 -11.05 3.02 3.62
CA ILE A 20 -12.47 3.29 3.86
C ILE A 20 -13.35 2.21 3.22
N GLY A 21 -13.02 1.78 2.00
CA GLY A 21 -13.73 0.70 1.32
C GLY A 21 -13.74 -0.60 2.11
N ILE A 22 -12.60 -0.96 2.72
CA ILE A 22 -12.50 -2.14 3.60
C ILE A 22 -13.43 -1.99 4.81
N LEU A 23 -13.48 -0.82 5.43
CA LEU A 23 -14.34 -0.59 6.59
C LEU A 23 -15.84 -0.64 6.24
N ILE A 24 -16.22 -0.17 5.04
CA ILE A 24 -17.62 -0.18 4.59
C ILE A 24 -18.07 -1.60 4.25
N SER A 25 -17.21 -2.38 3.58
CA SER A 25 -17.57 -3.71 3.05
C SER A 25 -16.47 -4.75 3.29
N PRO A 26 -16.19 -5.10 4.56
CA PRO A 26 -15.10 -6.04 4.87
C PRO A 26 -15.31 -7.41 4.23
N ASN A 27 -16.54 -7.91 4.18
CA ASN A 27 -16.85 -9.20 3.59
C ASN A 27 -16.60 -9.24 2.08
N ALA A 28 -16.88 -8.15 1.37
CA ALA A 28 -16.58 -8.05 -0.06
C ALA A 28 -15.07 -8.11 -0.31
N TYR A 29 -14.28 -7.42 0.51
CA TYR A 29 -12.81 -7.45 0.40
C TYR A 29 -12.23 -8.82 0.76
N LEU A 30 -12.79 -9.50 1.77
CA LEU A 30 -12.39 -10.88 2.08
C LEU A 30 -12.69 -11.83 0.92
N ALA A 31 -13.86 -11.71 0.30
CA ALA A 31 -14.22 -12.50 -0.87
C ALA A 31 -13.30 -12.22 -2.07
N MET A 32 -12.98 -10.95 -2.31
CA MET A 32 -12.06 -10.55 -3.38
C MET A 32 -10.65 -11.11 -3.13
N ALA A 33 -10.14 -10.98 -1.93
CA ALA A 33 -8.81 -11.48 -1.58
C ALA A 33 -8.74 -13.01 -1.72
N GLY A 34 -9.74 -13.72 -1.20
CA GLY A 34 -9.84 -15.18 -1.33
C GLY A 34 -9.96 -15.62 -2.79
N GLY A 35 -10.80 -14.94 -3.58
CA GLY A 35 -10.94 -15.19 -5.01
C GLY A 35 -9.64 -14.98 -5.78
N MET A 36 -8.94 -13.89 -5.50
CA MET A 36 -7.66 -13.58 -6.13
C MET A 36 -6.59 -14.62 -5.78
N MET A 37 -6.53 -15.07 -4.54
CA MET A 37 -5.59 -16.11 -4.12
C MET A 37 -5.83 -17.47 -4.79
N ASN A 38 -7.06 -17.74 -5.21
CA ASN A 38 -7.43 -18.98 -5.91
C ASN A 38 -7.35 -18.87 -7.43
N ASP A 39 -7.20 -17.66 -7.97
CA ASP A 39 -7.03 -17.40 -9.39
C ASP A 39 -5.54 -17.17 -9.69
N ALA A 40 -4.85 -18.21 -10.14
CA ALA A 40 -3.40 -18.14 -10.35
C ALA A 40 -2.99 -17.11 -11.39
N PRO A 41 -3.63 -16.99 -12.59
CA PRO A 41 -3.29 -15.94 -13.55
C PRO A 41 -3.48 -14.53 -12.99
N LEU A 42 -4.58 -14.29 -12.30
CA LEU A 42 -4.88 -12.98 -11.70
C LEU A 42 -3.87 -12.63 -10.61
N MET A 43 -3.54 -13.58 -9.75
CA MET A 43 -2.55 -13.39 -8.69
C MET A 43 -1.16 -13.11 -9.27
N TYR A 44 -0.78 -13.83 -10.33
CA TYR A 44 0.48 -13.61 -11.02
C TYR A 44 0.57 -12.20 -11.60
N LEU A 45 -0.49 -11.75 -12.30
CA LEU A 45 -0.55 -10.42 -12.87
C LEU A 45 -0.45 -9.34 -11.78
N ALA A 46 -1.22 -9.48 -10.71
CA ALA A 46 -1.22 -8.52 -9.61
C ALA A 46 0.15 -8.41 -8.94
N THR A 47 0.82 -9.55 -8.70
CA THR A 47 2.15 -9.55 -8.08
C THR A 47 3.24 -8.98 -8.98
N ILE A 48 3.20 -9.23 -10.28
CA ILE A 48 4.13 -8.60 -11.23
C ILE A 48 3.93 -7.07 -11.25
N MET A 49 2.68 -6.62 -11.32
CA MET A 49 2.39 -5.19 -11.29
C MET A 49 2.81 -4.55 -9.97
N GLY A 50 2.60 -5.25 -8.85
CA GLY A 50 3.06 -4.82 -7.54
C GLY A 50 4.59 -4.71 -7.48
N LEU A 51 5.30 -5.68 -8.02
CA LEU A 51 6.77 -5.67 -8.06
C LEU A 51 7.29 -4.50 -8.91
N ILE A 52 6.75 -4.31 -10.11
CA ILE A 52 7.13 -3.21 -10.99
C ILE A 52 6.84 -1.86 -10.32
N GLY A 53 5.64 -1.70 -9.76
CA GLY A 53 5.23 -0.47 -9.09
C GLY A 53 6.08 -0.18 -7.85
N GLY A 54 6.36 -1.19 -7.04
CA GLY A 54 7.22 -1.07 -5.86
C GLY A 54 8.66 -0.69 -6.22
N LEU A 55 9.23 -1.33 -7.24
CA LEU A 55 10.57 -0.98 -7.72
C LEU A 55 10.61 0.43 -8.32
N ALA A 56 9.59 0.83 -9.07
CA ALA A 56 9.49 2.18 -9.60
C ALA A 56 9.44 3.22 -8.45
N LEU A 57 8.68 2.94 -7.40
CA LEU A 57 8.64 3.78 -6.22
C LEU A 57 10.00 3.87 -5.53
N LEU A 58 10.71 2.75 -5.37
CA LEU A 58 12.05 2.74 -4.76
C LEU A 58 13.07 3.51 -5.57
N GLN A 59 13.00 3.43 -6.90
CA GLN A 59 13.90 4.20 -7.76
C GLN A 59 13.61 5.70 -7.69
N ALA A 60 12.34 6.07 -7.58
CA ALA A 60 11.93 7.46 -7.46
C ALA A 60 12.12 8.02 -6.05
N HIS A 61 11.99 7.16 -5.03
CA HIS A 61 11.92 7.60 -3.63
C HIS A 61 12.44 6.52 -2.68
N ASN A 62 13.73 6.58 -2.36
CA ASN A 62 14.36 5.70 -1.38
C ASN A 62 15.04 6.56 -0.31
N ILE A 63 14.22 7.17 0.54
CA ILE A 63 14.68 8.14 1.55
C ILE A 63 14.47 7.53 2.94
N TRP A 64 15.56 7.33 3.65
CA TRP A 64 15.59 6.78 5.02
C TRP A 64 15.92 7.90 6.01
N VAL A 65 14.92 8.74 6.29
CA VAL A 65 15.02 9.80 7.30
C VAL A 65 13.91 9.64 8.32
N ALA A 66 14.14 10.09 9.55
CA ALA A 66 13.12 10.07 10.60
C ALA A 66 12.07 11.18 10.35
N ASP A 67 11.34 11.07 9.26
CA ASP A 67 10.37 12.02 8.76
C ASP A 67 9.21 11.24 8.08
N TRP A 68 8.10 11.92 7.81
CA TRP A 68 6.92 11.32 7.15
C TRP A 68 7.25 10.65 5.79
N ARG A 69 8.31 11.11 5.14
CA ARG A 69 8.76 10.56 3.84
C ARG A 69 9.17 9.09 3.91
N VAL A 70 9.60 8.63 5.08
CA VAL A 70 9.95 7.22 5.28
C VAL A 70 8.75 6.29 5.09
N VAL A 71 7.52 6.77 5.30
CA VAL A 71 6.31 5.97 5.10
C VAL A 71 6.22 5.48 3.65
N ILE A 72 6.51 6.34 2.68
CA ILE A 72 6.51 5.96 1.25
C ILE A 72 7.57 4.90 0.98
N THR A 73 8.77 5.07 1.53
CA THR A 73 9.88 4.12 1.38
C THR A 73 9.54 2.76 1.98
N ILE A 74 8.96 2.73 3.18
CA ILE A 74 8.51 1.49 3.83
C ILE A 74 7.44 0.79 2.99
N LEU A 75 6.44 1.51 2.52
CA LEU A 75 5.39 0.94 1.66
C LEU A 75 5.97 0.35 0.38
N ALA A 76 6.90 1.04 -0.25
CA ALA A 76 7.57 0.55 -1.46
C ALA A 76 8.37 -0.73 -1.19
N TRP A 77 9.14 -0.79 -0.13
CA TRP A 77 9.90 -1.98 0.26
C TRP A 77 8.99 -3.15 0.60
N LEU A 78 7.92 -2.93 1.38
CA LEU A 78 6.94 -3.96 1.70
C LEU A 78 6.30 -4.54 0.44
N THR A 79 5.92 -3.67 -0.50
CA THR A 79 5.32 -4.09 -1.78
C THR A 79 6.29 -4.93 -2.60
N VAL A 80 7.55 -4.54 -2.69
CA VAL A 80 8.59 -5.29 -3.42
C VAL A 80 8.84 -6.65 -2.77
N ILE A 81 9.03 -6.69 -1.46
CA ILE A 81 9.31 -7.94 -0.74
C ILE A 81 8.12 -8.90 -0.86
N GLU A 82 6.92 -8.42 -0.59
CA GLU A 82 5.70 -9.22 -0.69
C GLU A 82 5.53 -9.79 -2.10
N SER A 83 5.62 -8.93 -3.12
CA SER A 83 5.47 -9.35 -4.51
C SER A 83 6.53 -10.36 -4.94
N ALA A 84 7.79 -10.15 -4.53
CA ALA A 84 8.87 -11.08 -4.83
C ALA A 84 8.62 -12.46 -4.18
N VAL A 85 8.21 -12.49 -2.92
CA VAL A 85 7.93 -13.75 -2.21
C VAL A 85 6.74 -14.48 -2.84
N TRP A 86 5.68 -13.76 -3.24
CA TRP A 86 4.55 -14.36 -3.94
C TRP A 86 4.94 -14.95 -5.30
N LEU A 87 5.84 -14.30 -6.05
CA LEU A 87 6.31 -14.80 -7.33
C LEU A 87 7.22 -16.03 -7.20
N LEU A 88 8.06 -16.04 -6.16
CA LEU A 88 9.02 -17.13 -5.94
C LEU A 88 8.38 -18.34 -5.25
N PHE A 89 7.47 -18.11 -4.30
CA PHE A 89 6.89 -19.16 -3.45
C PHE A 89 5.36 -19.05 -3.36
N PRO A 90 4.63 -19.14 -4.48
CA PRO A 90 3.18 -18.90 -4.46
C PRO A 90 2.40 -19.88 -3.59
N SER A 91 2.79 -21.15 -3.58
CA SER A 91 2.11 -22.16 -2.77
C SER A 91 2.34 -21.98 -1.27
N ALA A 92 3.56 -21.61 -0.88
CA ALA A 92 3.89 -21.32 0.52
C ALA A 92 3.15 -20.08 1.02
N MET A 93 3.12 -19.03 0.22
CA MET A 93 2.41 -17.79 0.55
C MET A 93 0.90 -18.03 0.67
N ARG A 94 0.32 -18.83 -0.21
CA ARG A 94 -1.11 -19.17 -0.13
C ARG A 94 -1.42 -19.91 1.19
N ARG A 95 -0.59 -20.88 1.58
CA ARG A 95 -0.76 -21.61 2.85
C ARG A 95 -0.63 -20.70 4.06
N LEU A 96 0.27 -19.73 4.00
CA LEU A 96 0.49 -18.77 5.08
C LEU A 96 -0.66 -17.78 5.20
N TRP A 97 -1.12 -17.21 4.08
CA TRP A 97 -2.12 -16.15 4.07
C TRP A 97 -3.57 -16.64 4.18
N ALA A 98 -3.88 -17.85 3.66
CA ALA A 98 -5.25 -18.37 3.68
C ALA A 98 -5.88 -18.39 5.08
N PRO A 99 -5.20 -18.90 6.13
CA PRO A 99 -5.76 -18.88 7.48
C PRO A 99 -5.78 -17.47 8.11
N LEU A 100 -4.99 -16.52 7.58
CA LEU A 100 -4.94 -15.13 8.05
C LEU A 100 -6.04 -14.27 7.42
N LEU A 101 -6.73 -14.75 6.39
CA LEU A 101 -7.89 -14.07 5.81
C LEU A 101 -9.08 -14.12 6.78
N SER A 102 -9.12 -13.16 7.67
CA SER A 102 -10.18 -13.02 8.66
C SER A 102 -10.59 -11.56 8.78
N GLU A 103 -11.83 -11.33 9.18
CA GLU A 103 -12.34 -9.97 9.33
C GLU A 103 -11.52 -9.13 10.33
N PRO A 104 -11.14 -9.65 11.53
CA PRO A 104 -10.32 -8.86 12.46
C PRO A 104 -8.98 -8.42 11.88
N LEU A 105 -8.28 -9.31 11.17
CA LEU A 105 -7.00 -8.96 10.56
C LEU A 105 -7.16 -7.99 9.40
N LEU A 106 -8.24 -8.12 8.63
CA LEU A 106 -8.56 -7.18 7.57
C LEU A 106 -8.83 -5.77 8.14
N LEU A 107 -9.57 -5.68 9.24
CA LEU A 107 -9.84 -4.40 9.91
C LEU A 107 -8.57 -3.78 10.50
N VAL A 108 -7.68 -4.59 11.07
CA VAL A 108 -6.37 -4.11 11.53
C VAL A 108 -5.55 -3.56 10.37
N SER A 109 -5.51 -4.27 9.25
CA SER A 109 -4.80 -3.79 8.05
C SER A 109 -5.41 -2.49 7.52
N ALA A 110 -6.74 -2.37 7.53
CA ALA A 110 -7.43 -1.14 7.14
C ALA A 110 -7.05 0.04 8.05
N ALA A 111 -6.95 -0.19 9.37
CA ALA A 111 -6.51 0.83 10.31
C ALA A 111 -5.08 1.31 10.02
N ILE A 112 -4.16 0.39 9.75
CA ILE A 112 -2.77 0.71 9.39
C ILE A 112 -2.73 1.51 8.07
N VAL A 113 -3.46 1.08 7.06
CA VAL A 113 -3.55 1.76 5.76
C VAL A 113 -4.12 3.16 5.92
N LEU A 114 -5.17 3.33 6.74
CA LEU A 114 -5.76 4.63 6.99
C LEU A 114 -4.84 5.58 7.75
N VAL A 115 -4.05 5.08 8.70
CA VAL A 115 -3.03 5.89 9.39
C VAL A 115 -1.97 6.36 8.39
N ALA A 116 -1.46 5.47 7.54
CA ALA A 116 -0.53 5.84 6.48
C ALA A 116 -1.14 6.86 5.51
N ALA A 117 -2.39 6.66 5.11
CA ALA A 117 -3.13 7.58 4.25
C ALA A 117 -3.28 8.97 4.89
N ALA A 118 -3.62 9.02 6.17
CA ALA A 118 -3.75 10.28 6.91
C ALA A 118 -2.43 11.04 6.95
N ILE A 119 -1.32 10.36 7.24
CA ILE A 119 0.02 10.96 7.25
C ILE A 119 0.35 11.52 5.86
N LEU A 120 0.19 10.73 4.81
CA LEU A 120 0.53 11.15 3.45
C LEU A 120 -0.38 12.27 2.95
N CYS A 121 -1.67 12.23 3.23
CA CYS A 121 -2.59 13.31 2.87
C CYS A 121 -2.26 14.60 3.61
N PHE A 122 -2.00 14.52 4.92
CA PHE A 122 -1.64 15.70 5.70
C PHE A 122 -0.40 16.39 5.15
N PHE A 123 0.69 15.66 4.98
CA PHE A 123 1.94 16.23 4.49
C PHE A 123 1.90 16.55 3.00
N GLY A 124 1.15 15.81 2.20
CA GLY A 124 1.02 16.07 0.77
C GLY A 124 0.19 17.30 0.44
N TYR A 125 -0.92 17.51 1.15
CA TYR A 125 -1.88 18.57 0.83
C TYR A 125 -1.85 19.74 1.80
N ILE A 126 -1.74 19.50 3.10
CA ILE A 126 -1.91 20.53 4.12
C ILE A 126 -0.59 21.21 4.48
N ALA A 127 0.42 20.44 4.87
CA ALA A 127 1.69 21.00 5.32
C ALA A 127 2.42 21.76 4.18
N ASN A 128 2.26 21.29 2.95
CA ASN A 128 2.98 21.86 1.81
C ASN A 128 2.32 23.11 1.20
N THR A 129 1.01 23.30 1.41
CA THR A 129 0.34 24.55 1.01
C THR A 129 0.79 25.73 1.85
N ARG A 130 1.23 25.50 3.09
CA ARG A 130 1.74 26.55 3.98
C ARG A 130 3.12 27.05 3.55
N THR A 131 3.93 26.21 2.91
CA THR A 131 5.28 26.57 2.45
C THR A 131 5.22 27.35 1.13
N GLY A 132 4.26 27.06 0.25
CA GLY A 132 4.04 27.78 -0.99
C GLY A 132 3.50 29.20 -0.83
N ALA A 133 2.84 29.50 0.29
CA ALA A 133 2.28 30.82 0.58
C ALA A 133 3.34 31.82 1.12
N ARG A 134 4.57 31.36 1.39
CA ARG A 134 5.68 32.20 1.89
C ARG A 134 6.72 32.56 0.84
N SER A 135 6.55 32.09 -0.36
CA SER A 135 7.36 32.46 -1.53
C SER A 135 6.54 33.35 -2.46
#